data_aa3dc3178048bdef75835a95936b6a05
#
_entry.id   aa3dc3178048bdef75835a95936b6a05
#
_cell.length_a   1.000
_cell.length_b   1.000
_cell.length_c   1.000
_cell.angle_alpha   90.00
_cell.angle_beta   90.00
_cell.angle_gamma   90.00
#
_symmetry.space_group_name_H-M   'P 1'
#
loop_
_entity.id
_entity.type
_entity.pdbx_description
1 polymer ?
#
loop_
_entity_poly.entity_id
_entity_poly.type
_entity_poly.pdbx_seq_one_letter_code
_entity_poly.pdbx_strand_id
1 'polypeptide(L)'
;MSAFTTITEDLLFPEGPIAMPDGSIILVEIARGTLTRVLPDGRKEIIANTGGGPNGAAIGPDGACYVCNNGGFEWEKDQKTGGIRPIGQSKDYVTGRIERIDLNTGKIDRLYDHCNGQKLNGPNDIVFDKKGNMWFTDLGKARARDMDRGTVYWAKADGTKICEVVQPITTPNGIGLSPDEKTLYVAETEGARLYAFPITGDGQVDKLGFPESINGGKLVTCDGGFRRFDSLAVEQNGNICVATLMTGGITVANPNGGTDEFVATEDPYTTNICFGGIDLKTAYLTLSWHGLLVSCDWQRKGLPLNFVNL
;
A
#
# COMPACT_ATOMS: atom_id res chain seq x y z
N MET A 1 23.69 -9.94 -0.84
CA MET A 1 22.52 -9.13 -0.44
C MET A 1 23.04 -7.79 -0.01
N SER A 2 22.50 -6.70 -0.53
CA SER A 2 22.86 -5.36 -0.08
C SER A 2 22.46 -5.22 1.40
N ALA A 3 23.33 -4.64 2.21
CA ALA A 3 23.02 -4.36 3.61
C ALA A 3 21.92 -3.27 3.66
N PHE A 4 20.94 -3.42 4.55
CA PHE A 4 19.96 -2.38 4.81
C PHE A 4 20.61 -1.26 5.63
N THR A 5 20.33 -0.02 5.26
CA THR A 5 20.73 1.19 5.98
C THR A 5 19.50 1.82 6.63
N THR A 6 19.51 2.00 7.94
CA THR A 6 18.42 2.69 8.65
C THR A 6 18.48 4.18 8.33
N ILE A 7 17.37 4.73 7.82
CA ILE A 7 17.17 6.16 7.56
C ILE A 7 16.64 6.84 8.81
N THR A 8 15.61 6.27 9.43
CA THR A 8 15.03 6.77 10.69
C THR A 8 14.37 5.62 11.47
N GLU A 9 14.20 5.84 12.75
CA GLU A 9 13.62 4.91 13.72
C GLU A 9 12.51 5.59 14.55
N ASP A 10 11.88 4.89 15.48
CA ASP A 10 10.80 5.40 16.33
C ASP A 10 9.56 5.89 15.54
N LEU A 11 9.29 5.25 14.41
CA LEU A 11 8.03 5.39 13.70
C LEU A 11 6.97 4.48 14.34
N LEU A 12 5.71 4.89 14.31
CA LEU A 12 4.61 4.09 14.87
C LEU A 12 3.83 3.38 13.77
N PHE A 13 4.31 2.19 13.40
CA PHE A 13 3.81 1.36 12.33
C PHE A 13 3.79 2.09 10.98
N PRO A 14 4.99 2.39 10.42
CA PRO A 14 5.12 3.13 9.17
C PRO A 14 4.57 2.36 7.98
N GLU A 15 3.92 3.08 7.04
CA GLU A 15 3.34 2.55 5.81
C GLU A 15 3.34 3.60 4.69
N GLY A 16 2.95 3.19 3.48
CA GLY A 16 2.75 4.06 2.33
C GLY A 16 3.94 4.97 1.98
N PRO A 17 5.18 4.46 1.91
CA PRO A 17 6.34 5.30 1.65
C PRO A 17 6.35 5.80 0.21
N ILE A 18 6.67 7.09 0.02
CA ILE A 18 6.80 7.76 -1.27
C ILE A 18 8.16 8.46 -1.31
N ALA A 19 9.05 8.03 -2.19
CA ALA A 19 10.34 8.65 -2.37
C ALA A 19 10.20 9.93 -3.23
N MET A 20 10.40 11.08 -2.60
CA MET A 20 10.24 12.38 -3.25
C MET A 20 11.51 12.80 -4.02
N PRO A 21 11.39 13.64 -5.07
CA PRO A 21 12.53 14.08 -5.87
C PRO A 21 13.60 14.88 -5.08
N ASP A 22 13.21 15.49 -3.95
CA ASP A 22 14.11 16.21 -3.06
C ASP A 22 14.92 15.30 -2.11
N GLY A 23 14.72 13.98 -2.24
CA GLY A 23 15.36 12.96 -1.40
C GLY A 23 14.66 12.70 -0.07
N SER A 24 13.60 13.42 0.25
CA SER A 24 12.75 13.10 1.41
C SER A 24 11.85 11.91 1.12
N ILE A 25 11.38 11.24 2.17
CA ILE A 25 10.36 10.19 2.08
C ILE A 25 9.11 10.67 2.81
N ILE A 26 7.99 10.72 2.09
CA ILE A 26 6.68 10.90 2.73
C ILE A 26 6.14 9.51 3.05
N LEU A 27 5.61 9.33 4.27
CA LEU A 27 5.00 8.08 4.71
C LEU A 27 3.88 8.37 5.70
N VAL A 28 3.06 7.38 5.97
CA VAL A 28 2.09 7.45 7.05
C VAL A 28 2.59 6.65 8.25
N GLU A 29 2.14 7.04 9.44
CA GLU A 29 2.31 6.26 10.67
C GLU A 29 0.92 5.83 11.15
N ILE A 30 0.55 4.57 10.89
CA ILE A 30 -0.83 4.10 11.11
C ILE A 30 -1.23 4.24 12.58
N ALA A 31 -0.34 3.83 13.50
CA ALA A 31 -0.63 3.86 14.92
C ALA A 31 -0.54 5.26 15.53
N ARG A 32 0.18 6.19 14.89
CA ARG A 32 0.23 7.59 15.29
C ARG A 32 -0.93 8.41 14.71
N GLY A 33 -1.46 7.98 13.55
CA GLY A 33 -2.49 8.71 12.81
C GLY A 33 -1.95 9.94 12.10
N THR A 34 -0.75 9.87 11.51
CA THR A 34 -0.08 11.01 10.88
C THR A 34 0.39 10.72 9.47
N LEU A 35 0.42 11.79 8.64
CA LEU A 35 1.26 11.86 7.45
C LEU A 35 2.57 12.54 7.86
N THR A 36 3.69 11.85 7.66
CA THR A 36 5.01 12.24 8.15
C THR A 36 5.99 12.35 6.97
N ARG A 37 6.84 13.39 6.97
CA ARG A 37 7.98 13.51 6.08
C ARG A 37 9.25 13.14 6.82
N VAL A 38 10.05 12.26 6.25
CA VAL A 38 11.39 11.92 6.70
C VAL A 38 12.38 12.62 5.78
N LEU A 39 13.18 13.53 6.32
CA LEU A 39 14.21 14.27 5.58
C LEU A 39 15.41 13.38 5.28
N PRO A 40 16.28 13.74 4.31
CA PRO A 40 17.47 12.94 3.97
C PRO A 40 18.44 12.71 5.15
N ASP A 41 18.40 13.55 6.17
CA ASP A 41 19.19 13.40 7.41
C ASP A 41 18.48 12.58 8.50
N GLY A 42 17.32 11.98 8.20
CA GLY A 42 16.53 11.13 9.09
C GLY A 42 15.60 11.87 10.05
N ARG A 43 15.61 13.21 10.06
CA ARG A 43 14.65 13.99 10.86
C ARG A 43 13.23 13.83 10.34
N LYS A 44 12.27 13.83 11.26
CA LYS A 44 10.84 13.65 10.98
C LYS A 44 10.08 14.96 11.14
N GLU A 45 9.19 15.24 10.20
CA GLU A 45 8.26 16.38 10.22
C GLU A 45 6.84 15.86 10.02
N ILE A 46 5.93 16.17 10.95
CA ILE A 46 4.52 15.83 10.80
C ILE A 46 3.89 16.84 9.85
N ILE A 47 3.42 16.36 8.68
CA ILE A 47 2.70 17.18 7.70
C ILE A 47 1.26 17.40 8.16
N ALA A 48 0.58 16.32 8.59
CA ALA A 48 -0.81 16.36 9.01
C ALA A 48 -1.14 15.29 10.05
N ASN A 49 -2.09 15.59 10.93
CA ASN A 49 -2.70 14.63 11.84
C ASN A 49 -4.05 14.20 11.26
N THR A 50 -4.11 13.03 10.66
CA THR A 50 -5.31 12.48 10.01
C THR A 50 -6.26 11.84 11.02
N GLY A 51 -5.69 11.35 12.11
CA GLY A 51 -6.41 10.43 13.00
C GLY A 51 -6.81 9.14 12.31
N GLY A 52 -7.58 8.28 12.98
CA GLY A 52 -7.96 6.97 12.45
C GLY A 52 -6.74 6.08 12.19
N GLY A 53 -6.60 5.58 10.98
CA GLY A 53 -5.47 4.74 10.55
C GLY A 53 -5.08 5.05 9.11
N PRO A 54 -4.28 6.11 8.85
CA PRO A 54 -3.72 6.34 7.52
C PRO A 54 -2.84 5.15 7.14
N ASN A 55 -3.01 4.63 5.93
CA ASN A 55 -2.34 3.41 5.49
C ASN A 55 -1.59 3.64 4.17
N GLY A 56 -2.18 3.38 3.02
CA GLY A 56 -1.54 3.69 1.74
C GLY A 56 -1.55 5.19 1.44
N ALA A 57 -0.53 5.66 0.72
CA ALA A 57 -0.39 7.05 0.32
C ALA A 57 0.16 7.17 -1.11
N ALA A 58 -0.32 8.15 -1.87
CA ALA A 58 0.19 8.47 -3.20
C ALA A 58 0.09 9.97 -3.49
N ILE A 59 0.99 10.50 -4.31
CA ILE A 59 0.89 11.88 -4.81
C ILE A 59 -0.04 11.90 -6.01
N GLY A 60 -1.00 12.80 -5.98
CA GLY A 60 -1.97 12.98 -7.07
C GLY A 60 -1.58 14.07 -8.06
N PRO A 61 -2.43 14.28 -9.10
CA PRO A 61 -2.13 15.18 -10.22
C PRO A 61 -2.03 16.66 -9.84
N ASP A 62 -2.52 17.03 -8.67
CA ASP A 62 -2.45 18.38 -8.12
C ASP A 62 -1.30 18.58 -7.11
N GLY A 63 -0.41 17.59 -6.97
CA GLY A 63 0.73 17.61 -6.06
C GLY A 63 0.37 17.38 -4.59
N ALA A 64 -0.89 17.15 -4.25
CA ALA A 64 -1.31 16.77 -2.90
C ALA A 64 -1.07 15.29 -2.64
N CYS A 65 -0.98 14.89 -1.38
CA CYS A 65 -0.94 13.50 -0.97
C CYS A 65 -2.36 12.96 -0.73
N TYR A 66 -2.67 11.82 -1.34
CA TYR A 66 -3.94 11.12 -1.16
C TYR A 66 -3.70 9.91 -0.28
N VAL A 67 -4.49 9.77 0.77
CA VAL A 67 -4.30 8.78 1.83
C VAL A 67 -5.53 7.89 1.96
N CYS A 68 -5.30 6.58 1.90
CA CYS A 68 -6.25 5.58 2.34
C CYS A 68 -6.27 5.56 3.87
N ASN A 69 -7.37 5.99 4.48
CA ASN A 69 -7.53 5.95 5.93
C ASN A 69 -8.51 4.82 6.31
N ASN A 70 -8.01 3.78 6.97
CA ASN A 70 -8.80 2.61 7.31
C ASN A 70 -9.64 2.76 8.59
N GLY A 71 -9.62 3.94 9.22
CA GLY A 71 -10.38 4.23 10.45
C GLY A 71 -9.74 3.72 11.74
N GLY A 72 -8.57 3.07 11.67
CA GLY A 72 -7.77 2.70 12.82
C GLY A 72 -7.89 1.25 13.27
N PHE A 73 -6.92 0.87 14.12
CA PHE A 73 -6.80 -0.45 14.72
C PHE A 73 -6.69 -0.36 16.24
N GLU A 74 -7.03 -1.45 16.92
CA GLU A 74 -6.51 -1.75 18.27
C GLU A 74 -5.10 -2.32 18.13
N TRP A 75 -4.22 -1.94 19.05
CA TRP A 75 -2.81 -2.27 18.99
C TRP A 75 -2.37 -3.13 20.16
N GLU A 76 -1.51 -4.10 19.89
CA GLU A 76 -0.78 -4.86 20.90
C GLU A 76 0.70 -4.53 20.80
N LYS A 77 1.31 -4.31 21.97
CA LYS A 77 2.75 -4.10 22.09
C LYS A 77 3.41 -5.34 22.68
N ASP A 78 4.39 -5.89 21.96
CA ASP A 78 5.23 -6.96 22.50
C ASP A 78 6.18 -6.42 23.56
N GLN A 79 6.13 -7.02 24.74
CA GLN A 79 6.89 -6.56 25.91
C GLN A 79 8.37 -6.89 25.85
N LYS A 80 8.79 -7.82 24.97
CA LYS A 80 10.18 -8.26 24.85
C LYS A 80 10.94 -7.47 23.79
N THR A 81 10.32 -7.28 22.64
CA THR A 81 10.94 -6.61 21.49
C THR A 81 10.56 -5.15 21.37
N GLY A 82 9.48 -4.72 22.01
CA GLY A 82 8.90 -3.38 21.85
C GLY A 82 8.06 -3.19 20.59
N GLY A 83 8.02 -4.20 19.72
CA GLY A 83 7.25 -4.17 18.47
C GLY A 83 5.75 -4.02 18.69
N ILE A 84 5.06 -3.43 17.73
CA ILE A 84 3.61 -3.23 17.78
C ILE A 84 2.93 -3.91 16.58
N ARG A 85 1.71 -4.41 16.80
CA ARG A 85 0.89 -5.00 15.74
C ARG A 85 -0.59 -4.66 15.87
N PRO A 86 -1.33 -4.59 14.75
CA PRO A 86 -2.77 -4.47 14.81
C PRO A 86 -3.39 -5.79 15.28
N ILE A 87 -4.41 -5.72 16.16
CA ILE A 87 -5.13 -6.88 16.68
C ILE A 87 -6.63 -6.87 16.37
N GLY A 88 -7.10 -5.86 15.64
CA GLY A 88 -8.49 -5.75 15.22
C GLY A 88 -8.93 -4.32 14.97
N GLN A 89 -10.20 -4.16 14.68
CA GLN A 89 -10.82 -2.86 14.43
C GLN A 89 -10.75 -1.97 15.68
N SER A 90 -10.42 -0.67 15.48
CA SER A 90 -10.47 0.32 16.58
C SER A 90 -11.85 0.42 17.19
N LYS A 91 -11.91 0.66 18.52
CA LYS A 91 -13.18 0.91 19.23
C LYS A 91 -13.86 2.19 18.77
N ASP A 92 -13.07 3.16 18.31
CA ASP A 92 -13.57 4.47 17.85
C ASP A 92 -13.80 4.47 16.33
N TYR A 93 -13.81 3.30 15.69
CA TYR A 93 -14.02 3.17 14.26
C TYR A 93 -15.42 3.64 13.85
N VAL A 94 -15.45 4.52 12.84
CA VAL A 94 -16.70 5.03 12.23
C VAL A 94 -16.85 4.55 10.81
N THR A 95 -15.82 4.77 9.98
CA THR A 95 -15.76 4.39 8.55
C THR A 95 -14.33 4.51 8.05
N GLY A 96 -14.01 3.78 6.98
CA GLY A 96 -12.86 4.08 6.14
C GLY A 96 -13.11 5.30 5.25
N ARG A 97 -12.04 5.91 4.73
CA ARG A 97 -12.15 7.10 3.88
C ARG A 97 -10.90 7.33 3.04
N ILE A 98 -11.07 8.08 1.96
CA ILE A 98 -9.96 8.65 1.18
C ILE A 98 -9.85 10.13 1.54
N GLU A 99 -8.65 10.54 1.92
CA GLU A 99 -8.31 11.91 2.32
C GLU A 99 -7.29 12.50 1.34
N ARG A 100 -7.48 13.75 0.94
CA ARG A 100 -6.53 14.56 0.19
C ARG A 100 -5.86 15.53 1.15
N ILE A 101 -4.54 15.56 1.17
CA ILE A 101 -3.74 16.35 2.11
C ILE A 101 -2.82 17.29 1.33
N ASP A 102 -2.99 18.56 1.53
CA ASP A 102 -2.09 19.58 0.98
C ASP A 102 -0.75 19.53 1.73
N LEU A 103 0.33 19.25 1.01
CA LEU A 103 1.65 19.03 1.61
C LEU A 103 2.30 20.30 2.19
N ASN A 104 1.82 21.49 1.80
CA ASN A 104 2.37 22.76 2.27
C ASN A 104 1.65 23.25 3.53
N THR A 105 0.35 23.01 3.61
CA THR A 105 -0.51 23.55 4.69
C THR A 105 -0.94 22.50 5.71
N GLY A 106 -0.83 21.20 5.37
CA GLY A 106 -1.37 20.10 6.15
C GLY A 106 -2.91 20.03 6.15
N LYS A 107 -3.58 20.83 5.29
CA LYS A 107 -5.04 20.82 5.19
C LYS A 107 -5.53 19.47 4.66
N ILE A 108 -6.53 18.90 5.34
CA ILE A 108 -7.14 17.62 5.00
C ILE A 108 -8.53 17.84 4.44
N ASP A 109 -8.78 17.33 3.24
CA ASP A 109 -10.10 17.29 2.62
C ASP A 109 -10.52 15.81 2.48
N ARG A 110 -11.67 15.41 3.06
CA ARG A 110 -12.24 14.08 2.87
C ARG A 110 -12.92 14.01 1.51
N LEU A 111 -12.47 13.11 0.63
CA LEU A 111 -13.02 12.96 -0.72
C LEU A 111 -14.11 11.90 -0.80
N TYR A 112 -13.83 10.71 -0.22
CA TYR A 112 -14.75 9.57 -0.29
C TYR A 112 -14.80 8.86 1.05
N ASP A 113 -15.99 8.47 1.48
CA ASP A 113 -16.23 7.56 2.61
C ASP A 113 -17.37 6.57 2.31
N HIS A 114 -17.99 6.68 1.12
CA HIS A 114 -19.02 5.78 0.61
C HIS A 114 -18.87 5.52 -0.89
N CYS A 115 -19.32 4.35 -1.34
CA CYS A 115 -19.56 4.00 -2.73
C CYS A 115 -20.92 3.31 -2.86
N ASN A 116 -21.78 3.75 -3.79
CA ASN A 116 -23.13 3.18 -3.99
C ASN A 116 -23.97 3.06 -2.69
N GLY A 117 -23.82 4.02 -1.77
CA GLY A 117 -24.51 4.00 -0.48
C GLY A 117 -23.90 3.07 0.58
N GLN A 118 -22.86 2.31 0.26
CA GLN A 118 -22.10 1.49 1.20
C GLN A 118 -20.90 2.27 1.72
N LYS A 119 -20.61 2.15 3.02
CA LYS A 119 -19.42 2.74 3.62
C LYS A 119 -18.16 2.08 3.07
N LEU A 120 -17.09 2.86 2.91
CA LEU A 120 -15.75 2.31 2.81
C LEU A 120 -15.38 1.71 4.18
N ASN A 121 -14.84 0.50 4.19
CA ASN A 121 -14.56 -0.21 5.45
C ASN A 121 -13.12 -0.02 5.93
N GLY A 122 -12.15 -0.38 5.10
CA GLY A 122 -10.75 -0.30 5.45
C GLY A 122 -9.88 0.01 4.24
N PRO A 123 -10.00 1.20 3.60
CA PRO A 123 -9.09 1.58 2.54
C PRO A 123 -7.65 1.35 2.96
N ASN A 124 -6.88 0.68 2.08
CA ASN A 124 -5.57 0.19 2.45
C ASN A 124 -4.46 0.80 1.58
N ASP A 125 -4.35 0.44 0.31
CA ASP A 125 -3.28 0.92 -0.56
C ASP A 125 -3.83 1.61 -1.82
N ILE A 126 -3.01 2.47 -2.48
CA ILE A 126 -3.46 3.39 -3.53
C ILE A 126 -2.38 3.63 -4.57
N VAL A 127 -2.78 3.67 -5.85
CA VAL A 127 -1.92 4.08 -6.97
C VAL A 127 -2.68 4.98 -7.93
N PHE A 128 -1.99 5.96 -8.53
CA PHE A 128 -2.54 6.82 -9.57
C PHE A 128 -2.16 6.32 -10.97
N ASP A 129 -3.12 6.32 -11.90
CA ASP A 129 -2.85 6.18 -13.32
C ASP A 129 -2.40 7.51 -13.95
N LYS A 130 -1.83 7.46 -15.15
CA LYS A 130 -1.36 8.66 -15.89
C LYS A 130 -2.47 9.67 -16.24
N LYS A 131 -3.74 9.27 -16.15
CA LYS A 131 -4.88 10.16 -16.34
C LYS A 131 -5.25 10.93 -15.07
N GLY A 132 -4.61 10.62 -13.94
CA GLY A 132 -4.88 11.23 -12.64
C GLY A 132 -6.08 10.61 -11.92
N ASN A 133 -6.46 9.39 -12.25
CA ASN A 133 -7.45 8.66 -11.47
C ASN A 133 -6.74 7.72 -10.49
N MET A 134 -7.37 7.47 -9.36
CA MET A 134 -6.85 6.57 -8.34
C MET A 134 -7.49 5.18 -8.42
N TRP A 135 -6.66 4.16 -8.22
CA TRP A 135 -7.06 2.80 -7.96
C TRP A 135 -6.66 2.49 -6.53
N PHE A 136 -7.56 1.96 -5.73
CA PHE A 136 -7.25 1.66 -4.34
C PHE A 136 -7.95 0.39 -3.86
N THR A 137 -7.37 -0.23 -2.85
CA THR A 137 -7.93 -1.40 -2.17
C THR A 137 -8.65 -0.98 -0.90
N ASP A 138 -9.68 -1.72 -0.58
CA ASP A 138 -10.34 -1.71 0.73
C ASP A 138 -10.26 -3.13 1.30
N LEU A 139 -9.38 -3.32 2.26
CA LEU A 139 -9.12 -4.62 2.89
C LEU A 139 -10.32 -5.14 3.66
N GLY A 140 -11.20 -4.23 4.09
CA GLY A 140 -12.24 -4.51 5.07
C GLY A 140 -11.73 -4.42 6.50
N LYS A 141 -12.55 -4.86 7.44
CA LYS A 141 -12.24 -4.92 8.87
C LYS A 141 -12.33 -6.34 9.39
N ALA A 142 -11.35 -6.73 10.21
CA ALA A 142 -11.41 -7.98 10.96
C ALA A 142 -11.88 -7.71 12.39
N ARG A 143 -12.79 -8.53 12.86
CA ARG A 143 -13.38 -8.53 14.21
C ARG A 143 -13.17 -9.89 14.86
N ALA A 144 -13.54 -10.03 16.12
CA ALA A 144 -13.23 -11.24 16.89
C ALA A 144 -13.79 -12.56 16.28
N ARG A 145 -14.88 -12.50 15.52
CA ARG A 145 -15.56 -13.69 14.98
C ARG A 145 -15.89 -13.62 13.49
N ASP A 146 -15.65 -12.49 12.85
CA ASP A 146 -15.95 -12.27 11.44
C ASP A 146 -14.99 -11.26 10.81
N MET A 147 -15.02 -11.17 9.50
CA MET A 147 -14.29 -10.17 8.72
C MET A 147 -15.08 -9.76 7.50
N ASP A 148 -14.87 -8.53 7.05
CA ASP A 148 -15.46 -8.06 5.81
C ASP A 148 -14.77 -8.73 4.60
N ARG A 149 -15.54 -8.92 3.51
CA ARG A 149 -14.97 -9.15 2.18
C ARG A 149 -14.54 -7.80 1.64
N GLY A 150 -13.33 -7.72 1.13
CA GLY A 150 -12.78 -6.49 0.60
C GLY A 150 -13.24 -6.15 -0.82
N THR A 151 -12.79 -4.99 -1.28
CA THR A 151 -13.14 -4.43 -2.59
C THR A 151 -11.95 -3.71 -3.21
N VAL A 152 -11.83 -3.74 -4.53
CA VAL A 152 -10.96 -2.84 -5.28
C VAL A 152 -11.83 -1.75 -5.89
N TYR A 153 -11.42 -0.50 -5.71
CA TYR A 153 -12.11 0.68 -6.20
C TYR A 153 -11.30 1.42 -7.26
N TRP A 154 -11.99 2.15 -8.09
CA TRP A 154 -11.47 3.21 -8.93
C TRP A 154 -12.21 4.51 -8.61
N ALA A 155 -11.48 5.64 -8.57
CA ALA A 155 -12.09 6.94 -8.28
C ALA A 155 -11.34 8.08 -8.95
N LYS A 156 -12.04 9.21 -9.16
CA LYS A 156 -11.43 10.45 -9.61
C LYS A 156 -10.80 11.21 -8.43
N ALA A 157 -9.68 11.88 -8.70
CA ALA A 157 -8.99 12.71 -7.71
C ALA A 157 -9.81 13.93 -7.25
N ASP A 158 -10.78 14.36 -8.03
CA ASP A 158 -11.62 15.52 -7.76
C ASP A 158 -12.85 15.24 -6.84
N GLY A 159 -13.01 14.00 -6.38
CA GLY A 159 -14.13 13.62 -5.51
C GLY A 159 -15.47 13.39 -6.25
N THR A 160 -15.52 13.45 -7.57
CA THR A 160 -16.78 13.44 -8.34
C THR A 160 -17.30 12.05 -8.69
N LYS A 161 -16.44 11.03 -8.68
CA LYS A 161 -16.84 9.67 -9.09
C LYS A 161 -15.99 8.61 -8.41
N ILE A 162 -16.65 7.60 -7.87
CA ILE A 162 -16.06 6.35 -7.36
C ILE A 162 -16.89 5.16 -7.84
N CYS A 163 -16.26 4.04 -8.14
CA CYS A 163 -16.94 2.80 -8.45
C CYS A 163 -16.18 1.56 -7.94
N GLU A 164 -16.92 0.50 -7.66
CA GLU A 164 -16.37 -0.81 -7.35
C GLU A 164 -15.87 -1.47 -8.64
N VAL A 165 -14.65 -2.00 -8.61
CA VAL A 165 -14.02 -2.69 -9.73
C VAL A 165 -14.02 -4.19 -9.52
N VAL A 166 -13.53 -4.65 -8.38
CA VAL A 166 -13.52 -6.07 -8.00
C VAL A 166 -14.15 -6.23 -6.63
N GLN A 167 -15.25 -6.99 -6.57
CA GLN A 167 -15.97 -7.31 -5.34
C GLN A 167 -16.74 -8.63 -5.55
N PRO A 168 -16.63 -9.58 -4.63
CA PRO A 168 -15.78 -9.59 -3.45
C PRO A 168 -14.36 -10.10 -3.74
N ILE A 169 -13.38 -9.61 -2.97
CA ILE A 169 -12.01 -10.12 -2.93
C ILE A 169 -11.58 -10.25 -1.45
N THR A 170 -10.69 -11.19 -1.14
CA THR A 170 -10.34 -11.45 0.27
C THR A 170 -9.16 -10.59 0.67
N THR A 171 -9.36 -9.69 1.64
CA THR A 171 -8.30 -8.84 2.21
C THR A 171 -7.33 -8.24 1.15
N PRO A 172 -7.84 -7.52 0.12
CA PRO A 172 -6.98 -6.88 -0.86
C PRO A 172 -6.17 -5.78 -0.18
N ASN A 173 -4.86 -5.79 -0.42
CA ASN A 173 -3.88 -4.92 0.21
C ASN A 173 -3.09 -4.18 -0.87
N GLY A 174 -1.85 -4.55 -1.16
CA GLY A 174 -1.04 -3.90 -2.16
C GLY A 174 -1.70 -3.79 -3.53
N ILE A 175 -1.56 -2.64 -4.18
CA ILE A 175 -2.11 -2.37 -5.50
C ILE A 175 -1.08 -1.63 -6.37
N GLY A 176 -0.97 -2.01 -7.64
CA GLY A 176 -0.03 -1.39 -8.57
C GLY A 176 -0.42 -1.58 -10.02
N LEU A 177 0.17 -0.78 -10.89
CA LEU A 177 -0.06 -0.82 -12.34
C LEU A 177 1.17 -1.38 -13.05
N SER A 178 0.93 -2.14 -14.14
CA SER A 178 2.02 -2.53 -15.05
C SER A 178 2.65 -1.30 -15.71
N PRO A 179 3.88 -1.40 -16.26
CA PRO A 179 4.55 -0.25 -16.90
C PRO A 179 3.77 0.39 -18.05
N ASP A 180 2.92 -0.36 -18.73
CA ASP A 180 2.05 0.13 -19.79
C ASP A 180 0.63 0.51 -19.30
N GLU A 181 0.40 0.40 -17.99
CA GLU A 181 -0.89 0.64 -17.30
C GLU A 181 -2.08 -0.17 -17.86
N LYS A 182 -1.79 -1.34 -18.46
CA LYS A 182 -2.85 -2.22 -18.97
C LYS A 182 -3.21 -3.36 -18.01
N THR A 183 -2.46 -3.52 -16.93
CA THR A 183 -2.72 -4.55 -15.93
C THR A 183 -2.71 -3.93 -14.54
N LEU A 184 -3.73 -4.24 -13.77
CA LEU A 184 -3.82 -3.92 -12.35
C LEU A 184 -3.37 -5.15 -11.56
N TYR A 185 -2.37 -4.99 -10.69
CA TYR A 185 -1.94 -6.01 -9.74
C TYR A 185 -2.55 -5.76 -8.38
N VAL A 186 -3.02 -6.81 -7.71
CA VAL A 186 -3.61 -6.74 -6.37
C VAL A 186 -3.11 -7.90 -5.54
N ALA A 187 -2.54 -7.60 -4.38
CA ALA A 187 -2.10 -8.58 -3.39
C ALA A 187 -3.21 -8.85 -2.37
N GLU A 188 -3.42 -10.12 -2.02
CA GLU A 188 -4.28 -10.55 -0.91
C GLU A 188 -3.42 -10.90 0.32
N THR A 189 -3.78 -10.34 1.48
CA THR A 189 -3.02 -10.60 2.72
C THR A 189 -3.26 -12.00 3.26
N GLU A 190 -4.51 -12.37 3.55
CA GLU A 190 -4.81 -13.66 4.20
C GLU A 190 -4.53 -14.86 3.30
N GLY A 191 -4.66 -14.69 2.00
CA GLY A 191 -4.43 -15.76 1.04
C GLY A 191 -3.00 -15.88 0.54
N ALA A 192 -2.12 -14.92 0.84
CA ALA A 192 -0.79 -14.77 0.25
C ALA A 192 -0.80 -14.95 -1.28
N ARG A 193 -1.71 -14.27 -1.96
CA ARG A 193 -1.92 -14.37 -3.41
C ARG A 193 -1.73 -13.02 -4.06
N LEU A 194 -1.13 -13.04 -5.25
CA LEU A 194 -1.03 -11.88 -6.13
C LEU A 194 -1.87 -12.14 -7.38
N TYR A 195 -2.78 -11.24 -7.68
CA TYR A 195 -3.66 -11.30 -8.85
C TYR A 195 -3.34 -10.20 -9.86
N ALA A 196 -3.60 -10.51 -11.13
CA ALA A 196 -3.54 -9.58 -12.25
C ALA A 196 -4.91 -9.46 -12.91
N PHE A 197 -5.33 -8.23 -13.18
CA PHE A 197 -6.59 -7.90 -13.86
C PHE A 197 -6.28 -7.02 -15.07
N PRO A 198 -6.59 -7.44 -16.33
CA PRO A 198 -6.46 -6.60 -17.50
C PRO A 198 -7.38 -5.38 -17.42
N ILE A 199 -6.84 -4.17 -17.55
CA ILE A 199 -7.60 -2.92 -17.53
C ILE A 199 -8.20 -2.69 -18.91
N THR A 200 -9.52 -2.51 -19.00
CA THR A 200 -10.27 -2.28 -20.24
C THR A 200 -10.80 -0.87 -20.37
N GLY A 201 -10.81 -0.11 -19.28
CA GLY A 201 -11.28 1.27 -19.26
C GLY A 201 -11.20 1.88 -17.86
N ASP A 202 -11.68 3.11 -17.74
CA ASP A 202 -11.72 3.84 -16.46
C ASP A 202 -12.64 3.11 -15.47
N GLY A 203 -12.03 2.50 -14.43
CA GLY A 203 -12.73 1.68 -13.45
C GLY A 203 -13.25 0.34 -13.99
N GLN A 204 -12.68 -0.17 -15.08
CA GLN A 204 -13.10 -1.43 -15.70
C GLN A 204 -11.93 -2.38 -15.88
N VAL A 205 -12.15 -3.66 -15.60
CA VAL A 205 -11.18 -4.73 -15.80
C VAL A 205 -11.88 -5.95 -16.40
N ASP A 206 -11.15 -6.72 -17.18
CA ASP A 206 -11.59 -8.06 -17.59
C ASP A 206 -11.48 -9.03 -16.41
N LYS A 207 -12.47 -9.93 -16.33
CA LYS A 207 -12.56 -10.92 -15.25
C LYS A 207 -12.69 -12.33 -15.80
N LEU A 208 -11.85 -13.23 -15.29
CA LEU A 208 -11.99 -14.66 -15.52
C LEU A 208 -13.23 -15.19 -14.81
N GLY A 209 -13.90 -16.16 -15.44
CA GLY A 209 -15.04 -16.85 -14.88
C GLY A 209 -14.63 -17.98 -13.91
N PHE A 210 -15.60 -18.50 -13.16
CA PHE A 210 -15.44 -19.75 -12.40
C PHE A 210 -15.42 -20.94 -13.39
N PRO A 211 -14.54 -21.95 -13.24
CA PRO A 211 -13.65 -22.21 -12.09
C PRO A 211 -12.24 -21.60 -12.21
N GLU A 212 -11.93 -20.84 -13.23
CA GLU A 212 -10.58 -20.29 -13.47
C GLU A 212 -10.17 -19.27 -12.40
N SER A 213 -11.14 -18.52 -11.88
CA SER A 213 -10.92 -17.56 -10.79
C SER A 213 -12.16 -17.44 -9.89
N ILE A 214 -11.91 -17.16 -8.61
CA ILE A 214 -12.95 -16.91 -7.60
C ILE A 214 -13.33 -15.43 -7.45
N ASN A 215 -12.44 -14.53 -7.92
CA ASN A 215 -12.62 -13.07 -7.83
C ASN A 215 -12.47 -12.38 -9.20
N GLY A 216 -12.21 -13.15 -10.25
CA GLY A 216 -12.02 -12.69 -11.62
C GLY A 216 -10.57 -12.40 -12.00
N GLY A 217 -9.62 -12.33 -11.06
CA GLY A 217 -8.20 -12.09 -11.34
C GLY A 217 -7.47 -13.35 -11.79
N LYS A 218 -6.51 -13.19 -12.71
CA LYS A 218 -5.53 -14.22 -13.02
C LYS A 218 -4.53 -14.33 -11.86
N LEU A 219 -4.35 -15.51 -11.30
CA LEU A 219 -3.34 -15.75 -10.28
C LEU A 219 -1.94 -15.60 -10.88
N VAL A 220 -1.14 -14.68 -10.33
CA VAL A 220 0.27 -14.48 -10.73
C VAL A 220 1.15 -15.39 -9.89
N THR A 221 1.02 -15.32 -8.56
CA THR A 221 1.73 -16.20 -7.64
C THR A 221 0.97 -16.36 -6.33
N CYS A 222 1.28 -17.43 -5.63
CA CYS A 222 0.89 -17.64 -4.24
C CYS A 222 2.06 -18.28 -3.51
N ASP A 223 2.37 -17.75 -2.34
CA ASP A 223 3.44 -18.31 -1.52
C ASP A 223 2.87 -19.27 -0.48
N GLY A 224 3.52 -20.42 -0.37
CA GLY A 224 3.22 -21.41 0.67
C GLY A 224 3.80 -20.99 2.03
N GLY A 225 3.39 -21.75 3.06
CA GLY A 225 3.88 -21.53 4.42
C GLY A 225 3.13 -20.41 5.14
N PHE A 226 3.74 -19.90 6.21
CA PHE A 226 3.15 -18.84 7.03
C PHE A 226 3.60 -17.46 6.53
N ARG A 227 3.06 -17.06 5.38
CA ARG A 227 3.30 -15.77 4.73
C ARG A 227 1.99 -15.04 4.51
N ARG A 228 2.07 -13.71 4.43
CA ARG A 228 0.96 -12.83 4.08
C ARG A 228 1.49 -11.72 3.20
N PHE A 229 0.83 -11.46 2.08
CA PHE A 229 1.21 -10.35 1.22
C PHE A 229 0.62 -9.03 1.74
N ASP A 230 1.45 -7.98 1.66
CA ASP A 230 1.08 -6.63 2.08
C ASP A 230 1.17 -5.69 0.87
N SER A 231 1.62 -4.47 1.02
CA SER A 231 1.73 -3.48 -0.05
C SER A 231 2.78 -3.90 -1.10
N LEU A 232 2.76 -3.26 -2.26
CA LEU A 232 3.64 -3.62 -3.37
C LEU A 232 4.15 -2.41 -4.15
N ALA A 233 5.29 -2.59 -4.83
CA ALA A 233 5.76 -1.72 -5.88
C ALA A 233 6.10 -2.53 -7.14
N VAL A 234 6.07 -1.87 -8.31
CA VAL A 234 6.41 -2.51 -9.59
C VAL A 234 7.78 -2.05 -10.06
N GLU A 235 8.58 -2.95 -10.63
CA GLU A 235 9.83 -2.64 -11.28
C GLU A 235 9.60 -2.21 -12.74
N GLN A 236 10.53 -1.47 -13.32
CA GLN A 236 10.44 -1.01 -14.71
C GLN A 236 10.34 -2.16 -15.73
N ASN A 237 10.90 -3.32 -15.42
CA ASN A 237 10.82 -4.54 -16.23
C ASN A 237 9.47 -5.28 -16.07
N GLY A 238 8.60 -4.82 -15.16
CA GLY A 238 7.28 -5.39 -14.89
C GLY A 238 7.22 -6.36 -13.72
N ASN A 239 8.33 -6.71 -13.06
CA ASN A 239 8.29 -7.53 -11.85
C ASN A 239 7.53 -6.79 -10.73
N ILE A 240 6.89 -7.56 -9.87
CA ILE A 240 6.09 -7.04 -8.77
C ILE A 240 6.79 -7.39 -7.44
N CYS A 241 7.22 -6.35 -6.72
CA CYS A 241 7.87 -6.47 -5.42
C CYS A 241 6.82 -6.37 -4.33
N VAL A 242 6.43 -7.50 -3.74
CA VAL A 242 5.37 -7.57 -2.73
C VAL A 242 5.99 -7.69 -1.35
N ALA A 243 5.67 -6.75 -0.47
CA ALA A 243 6.03 -6.85 0.93
C ALA A 243 5.34 -8.06 1.55
N THR A 244 6.11 -8.82 2.34
CA THR A 244 5.72 -10.16 2.80
C THR A 244 5.86 -10.23 4.31
N LEU A 245 4.72 -10.27 4.98
CA LEU A 245 4.62 -10.37 6.43
C LEU A 245 4.99 -11.77 6.92
N MET A 246 5.23 -11.90 8.20
CA MET A 246 5.55 -13.09 8.99
C MET A 246 6.97 -13.58 8.76
N THR A 247 7.32 -13.96 7.54
CA THR A 247 8.73 -14.30 7.20
C THR A 247 9.63 -13.09 7.07
N GLY A 248 9.07 -11.89 6.91
CA GLY A 248 9.78 -10.60 6.84
C GLY A 248 10.65 -10.45 5.61
N GLY A 249 10.15 -9.77 4.58
CA GLY A 249 10.92 -9.52 3.37
C GLY A 249 10.09 -9.04 2.18
N ILE A 250 10.72 -9.05 1.01
CA ILE A 250 10.10 -8.71 -0.26
C ILE A 250 10.09 -9.95 -1.16
N THR A 251 8.90 -10.39 -1.56
CA THR A 251 8.71 -11.39 -2.61
C THR A 251 8.70 -10.70 -3.96
N VAL A 252 9.62 -11.05 -4.86
CA VAL A 252 9.65 -10.54 -6.23
C VAL A 252 8.95 -11.52 -7.14
N ALA A 253 7.75 -11.16 -7.59
CA ALA A 253 6.94 -11.97 -8.48
C ALA A 253 7.17 -11.60 -9.94
N ASN A 254 7.16 -12.63 -10.82
CA ASN A 254 7.23 -12.47 -12.25
C ASN A 254 5.83 -12.19 -12.82
N PRO A 255 5.61 -11.18 -13.67
CA PRO A 255 4.29 -10.87 -14.22
C PRO A 255 3.69 -12.02 -15.06
N ASN A 256 4.53 -12.93 -15.59
CA ASN A 256 4.08 -14.11 -16.31
C ASN A 256 3.68 -15.29 -15.42
N GLY A 257 3.96 -15.19 -14.11
CA GLY A 257 3.62 -16.16 -13.08
C GLY A 257 4.85 -16.68 -12.31
N GLY A 258 4.66 -16.92 -11.03
CA GLY A 258 5.68 -17.43 -10.12
C GLY A 258 6.46 -16.35 -9.37
N THR A 259 7.33 -16.82 -8.47
CA THR A 259 8.21 -15.99 -7.65
C THR A 259 9.65 -16.19 -8.10
N ASP A 260 10.34 -15.09 -8.46
CA ASP A 260 11.73 -15.14 -8.94
C ASP A 260 12.74 -15.02 -7.78
N GLU A 261 12.42 -14.23 -6.74
CA GLU A 261 13.36 -13.87 -5.67
C GLU A 261 12.63 -13.58 -4.36
N PHE A 262 13.29 -13.81 -3.23
CA PHE A 262 12.88 -13.35 -1.91
C PHE A 262 14.04 -12.64 -1.22
N VAL A 263 13.83 -11.38 -0.85
CA VAL A 263 14.81 -10.53 -0.15
C VAL A 263 14.38 -10.41 1.31
N ALA A 264 15.04 -11.13 2.21
CA ALA A 264 14.70 -11.13 3.64
C ALA A 264 15.12 -9.82 4.33
N THR A 265 14.30 -9.33 5.24
CA THR A 265 14.54 -8.15 6.09
C THR A 265 14.64 -8.48 7.56
N GLU A 266 14.18 -9.68 7.97
CA GLU A 266 14.07 -10.14 9.36
C GLU A 266 13.03 -9.37 10.22
N ASP A 267 12.29 -8.41 9.65
CA ASP A 267 11.16 -7.76 10.32
C ASP A 267 9.85 -8.46 9.94
N PRO A 268 9.09 -9.05 10.90
CA PRO A 268 7.86 -9.80 10.60
C PRO A 268 6.75 -8.94 10.01
N TYR A 269 6.86 -7.62 10.11
CA TYR A 269 5.97 -6.65 9.47
C TYR A 269 6.75 -5.76 8.50
N THR A 270 7.41 -6.38 7.52
CA THR A 270 7.87 -5.69 6.30
C THR A 270 6.63 -5.37 5.49
N THR A 271 6.15 -4.15 5.59
CA THR A 271 4.79 -3.78 5.14
C THR A 271 4.74 -3.15 3.77
N ASN A 272 5.81 -2.43 3.36
CA ASN A 272 5.79 -1.74 2.07
C ASN A 272 7.21 -1.57 1.51
N ILE A 273 7.27 -1.27 0.21
CA ILE A 273 8.47 -0.92 -0.54
C ILE A 273 8.14 0.18 -1.54
N CYS A 274 9.02 1.18 -1.68
CA CYS A 274 9.00 2.11 -2.80
C CYS A 274 10.40 2.30 -3.38
N PHE A 275 10.47 2.84 -4.59
CA PHE A 275 11.73 3.10 -5.28
C PHE A 275 12.00 4.59 -5.41
N GLY A 276 13.26 4.97 -5.21
CA GLY A 276 13.73 6.33 -5.33
C GLY A 276 15.21 6.39 -5.69
N GLY A 277 15.83 7.55 -5.41
CA GLY A 277 17.14 7.89 -5.93
C GLY A 277 17.08 8.36 -7.38
N ILE A 278 18.19 8.88 -7.89
CA ILE A 278 18.26 9.48 -9.25
C ILE A 278 17.93 8.46 -10.35
N ASP A 279 18.28 7.21 -10.14
CA ASP A 279 18.11 6.13 -11.10
C ASP A 279 17.00 5.14 -10.73
N LEU A 280 16.22 5.41 -9.66
CA LEU A 280 15.20 4.55 -9.10
C LEU A 280 15.72 3.15 -8.70
N LYS A 281 16.96 3.05 -8.30
CA LYS A 281 17.61 1.83 -7.81
C LYS A 281 17.81 1.81 -6.30
N THR A 282 17.33 2.80 -5.58
CA THR A 282 17.27 2.75 -4.12
C THR A 282 15.88 2.28 -3.71
N ALA A 283 15.79 1.13 -3.06
CA ALA A 283 14.57 0.68 -2.43
C ALA A 283 14.47 1.23 -1.02
N TYR A 284 13.33 1.77 -0.64
CA TYR A 284 12.98 2.19 0.71
C TYR A 284 11.88 1.26 1.23
N LEU A 285 12.09 0.71 2.42
CA LEU A 285 11.18 -0.27 3.02
C LEU A 285 10.71 0.21 4.39
N THR A 286 9.44 -0.03 4.68
CA THR A 286 8.87 0.14 6.03
C THR A 286 8.93 -1.18 6.79
N LEU A 287 9.65 -1.17 7.91
CA LEU A 287 9.79 -2.28 8.84
C LEU A 287 8.97 -1.96 10.08
N SER A 288 7.68 -2.29 10.01
CA SER A 288 6.67 -1.68 10.88
C SER A 288 6.61 -2.27 12.27
N TRP A 289 7.08 -3.53 12.46
CA TRP A 289 7.23 -4.11 13.80
C TRP A 289 8.21 -3.33 14.66
N HIS A 290 9.36 -2.96 14.07
CA HIS A 290 10.41 -2.22 14.77
C HIS A 290 10.28 -0.70 14.60
N GLY A 291 9.36 -0.22 13.77
CA GLY A 291 9.16 1.21 13.53
C GLY A 291 10.30 1.87 12.77
N LEU A 292 10.83 1.19 11.76
CA LEU A 292 11.98 1.64 10.97
C LEU A 292 11.60 2.01 9.54
N LEU A 293 12.26 3.01 9.00
CA LEU A 293 12.42 3.22 7.56
C LEU A 293 13.86 2.88 7.20
N VAL A 294 14.03 1.94 6.28
CA VAL A 294 15.35 1.52 5.81
C VAL A 294 15.48 1.68 4.31
N SER A 295 16.72 1.73 3.80
CA SER A 295 17.02 1.69 2.37
C SER A 295 18.03 0.61 2.04
N CYS A 296 18.04 0.17 0.79
CA CYS A 296 19.11 -0.66 0.23
C CYS A 296 19.27 -0.39 -1.27
N ASP A 297 20.44 -0.73 -1.81
CA ASP A 297 20.64 -0.77 -3.24
C ASP A 297 19.81 -1.91 -3.84
N TRP A 298 18.98 -1.57 -4.83
CA TRP A 298 18.17 -2.53 -5.56
C TRP A 298 18.75 -2.79 -6.95
N GLN A 299 18.83 -4.06 -7.34
CA GLN A 299 19.52 -4.43 -8.58
C GLN A 299 18.82 -3.90 -9.84
N ARG A 300 17.49 -3.82 -9.81
CA ARG A 300 16.63 -3.42 -10.93
C ARG A 300 16.02 -2.06 -10.67
N LYS A 301 15.69 -1.35 -11.72
CA LYS A 301 15.01 -0.04 -11.58
C LYS A 301 13.56 -0.23 -11.17
N GLY A 302 13.10 0.55 -10.21
CA GLY A 302 11.69 0.74 -9.94
C GLY A 302 10.96 1.41 -11.10
N LEU A 303 9.66 1.18 -11.19
CA LEU A 303 8.80 1.90 -12.11
C LEU A 303 8.60 3.33 -11.60
N PRO A 304 8.83 4.36 -12.43
CA PRO A 304 8.52 5.73 -12.06
C PRO A 304 7.03 5.87 -11.71
N LEU A 305 6.73 6.52 -10.59
CA LEU A 305 5.36 6.82 -10.20
C LEU A 305 4.86 8.06 -10.93
N ASN A 306 3.63 8.02 -11.41
CA ASN A 306 2.93 9.18 -11.94
C ASN A 306 2.87 10.29 -10.88
N PHE A 307 3.07 11.55 -11.30
CA PHE A 307 3.03 12.76 -10.43
C PHE A 307 4.12 12.85 -9.34
N VAL A 308 5.10 11.92 -9.35
CA VAL A 308 6.28 11.97 -8.46
C VAL A 308 7.56 12.03 -9.29
N ASN A 309 7.76 11.04 -10.17
CA ASN A 309 9.00 10.87 -10.93
C ASN A 309 8.80 11.06 -12.44
N LEU A 310 7.57 11.32 -12.88
CA LEU A 310 7.20 11.59 -14.27
C LEU A 310 6.63 12.99 -14.43
#